data_fe6b967bced71edccbee36efad10fe21
#
_entry.id   fe6b967bced71edccbee36efad10fe21
#
_cell.length_a   1.000
_cell.length_b   1.000
_cell.length_c   1.000
_cell.angle_alpha   90.00
_cell.angle_beta   90.00
_cell.angle_gamma   90.00
#
_symmetry.space_group_name_H-M   'P 1'
#
loop_
_entity.id
_entity.type
_entity.pdbx_description
1 polymer ?
#
loop_
_entity_poly.entity_id
_entity_poly.type
_entity_poly.pdbx_seq_one_letter_code
_entity_poly.pdbx_strand_id
1 'polypeptide(L)'
;MLITLDDLRRFAVARSLFKPTALKRALDRLGFVQADPIRAPARAQDLILRHRVKGYRAGDLERLYPTLGIEEDFFVVYGFLTRPTQALMHPRANAGVPAEGSGPWPAAREKRARLLLDFVRARGAVHPREVDNYFSHGTVRNYWGGSSNATTHLLEAMQYRGMLRVVRREGCVRIYAAHRYGAEPADTAERLARIDALVDVAVRLYAPLPGPCLSDLVRRLRFAVPQWRSELKNALQRVKQRLSHARVDGVDWYWPGEEDPARFDSPSTVHFLTPFDPVVWDRERFELLWGWQYRFEAYAPAPKRKLGYYAMPLLWRDHVIGWANLSVENGRLKSVFGYVESRAPRDRSFKCELEAELDRMRFFLSI
;
A
#
# COMPACT_ATOMS: atom_id res chain seq x y z
N MET A 1 -26.99 19.58 4.05
CA MET A 1 -26.15 20.33 3.08
C MET A 1 -25.89 19.42 1.89
N LEU A 2 -25.95 19.93 0.66
CA LEU A 2 -25.66 19.11 -0.52
C LEU A 2 -24.13 18.93 -0.64
N ILE A 3 -23.64 17.70 -0.70
CA ILE A 3 -22.22 17.42 -0.89
C ILE A 3 -21.82 17.68 -2.34
N THR A 4 -20.74 18.40 -2.56
CA THR A 4 -20.20 18.74 -3.89
C THR A 4 -18.93 17.91 -4.20
N LEU A 5 -18.49 17.91 -5.47
CA LEU A 5 -17.25 17.27 -5.85
C LEU A 5 -16.03 17.94 -5.19
N ASP A 6 -16.08 19.25 -4.97
CA ASP A 6 -15.01 19.97 -4.26
C ASP A 6 -14.95 19.59 -2.77
N ASP A 7 -16.09 19.31 -2.13
CA ASP A 7 -16.11 18.76 -0.78
C ASP A 7 -15.44 17.39 -0.74
N LEU A 8 -15.73 16.51 -1.71
CA LEU A 8 -15.10 15.19 -1.81
C LEU A 8 -13.59 15.26 -2.08
N ARG A 9 -13.11 16.23 -2.89
CA ARG A 9 -11.67 16.48 -3.11
C ARG A 9 -10.98 16.89 -1.82
N ARG A 10 -11.50 17.92 -1.14
CA ARG A 10 -10.96 18.39 0.14
C ARG A 10 -10.94 17.28 1.19
N PHE A 11 -12.03 16.55 1.27
CA PHE A 11 -12.14 15.40 2.17
C PHE A 11 -11.09 14.32 1.86
N ALA A 12 -10.95 13.90 0.59
CA ALA A 12 -9.95 12.90 0.18
C ALA A 12 -8.53 13.32 0.55
N VAL A 13 -8.18 14.59 0.28
CA VAL A 13 -6.85 15.16 0.55
C VAL A 13 -6.60 15.29 2.06
N ALA A 14 -7.45 16.00 2.79
CA ALA A 14 -7.25 16.27 4.20
C ALA A 14 -7.26 15.00 5.06
N ARG A 15 -8.12 14.05 4.70
CA ARG A 15 -8.23 12.77 5.37
C ARG A 15 -6.97 11.92 5.20
N SER A 16 -6.46 11.86 3.98
CA SER A 16 -5.29 11.05 3.65
C SER A 16 -3.97 11.73 4.04
N LEU A 17 -3.83 13.04 3.74
CA LEU A 17 -2.63 13.84 4.05
C LEU A 17 -2.80 14.58 5.39
N PHE A 18 -3.12 13.84 6.42
CA PHE A 18 -3.30 14.39 7.77
C PHE A 18 -2.02 15.01 8.33
N LYS A 19 -2.16 15.88 9.35
CA LYS A 19 -1.02 16.54 10.00
C LYS A 19 0.03 15.53 10.45
N PRO A 20 1.31 15.72 10.05
CA PRO A 20 2.39 14.79 10.35
C PRO A 20 2.52 14.48 11.85
N THR A 21 2.70 13.19 12.17
CA THR A 21 2.77 12.66 13.53
C THR A 21 3.96 11.69 13.71
N ALA A 22 4.06 10.99 14.85
CA ALA A 22 5.06 9.95 15.04
C ALA A 22 4.79 8.74 14.08
N LEU A 23 5.86 8.07 13.64
CA LEU A 23 5.78 6.98 12.65
C LEU A 23 4.77 5.89 13.05
N LYS A 24 4.84 5.39 14.29
CA LYS A 24 3.88 4.37 14.76
C LYS A 24 2.43 4.87 14.66
N ARG A 25 2.16 6.10 15.09
CA ARG A 25 0.79 6.68 15.03
C ARG A 25 0.31 6.87 13.58
N ALA A 26 1.22 7.23 12.66
CA ALA A 26 0.89 7.33 11.24
C ALA A 26 0.52 5.96 10.65
N LEU A 27 1.28 4.91 11.00
CA LEU A 27 0.99 3.52 10.60
C LEU A 27 -0.34 3.02 11.17
N ASP A 28 -0.60 3.28 12.45
CA ASP A 28 -1.86 2.92 13.10
C ASP A 28 -3.06 3.62 12.43
N ARG A 29 -2.91 4.90 12.05
CA ARG A 29 -3.96 5.68 11.37
C ARG A 29 -4.21 5.21 9.94
N LEU A 30 -3.15 4.86 9.19
CA LEU A 30 -3.27 4.35 7.83
C LEU A 30 -3.80 2.91 7.80
N GLY A 31 -3.46 2.09 8.81
CA GLY A 31 -3.78 0.67 8.88
C GLY A 31 -3.00 -0.20 7.88
N PHE A 32 -2.64 0.38 6.73
CA PHE A 32 -1.87 -0.27 5.67
C PHE A 32 -1.04 0.74 4.88
N VAL A 33 0.19 0.35 4.50
CA VAL A 33 1.10 1.12 3.64
C VAL A 33 1.64 0.20 2.54
N GLN A 34 1.36 0.50 1.29
CA GLN A 34 1.82 -0.32 0.16
C GLN A 34 3.35 -0.32 0.05
N ALA A 35 3.93 -1.49 -0.19
CA ALA A 35 5.34 -1.66 -0.52
C ALA A 35 5.52 -1.83 -2.03
N ASP A 36 6.52 -1.14 -2.60
CA ASP A 36 6.97 -1.32 -3.97
C ASP A 36 8.50 -1.25 -4.04
N PRO A 37 9.17 -2.12 -4.82
CA PRO A 37 10.63 -2.18 -4.88
C PRO A 37 11.26 -1.03 -5.66
N ILE A 38 10.51 -0.34 -6.53
CA ILE A 38 11.04 0.75 -7.36
C ILE A 38 11.50 1.91 -6.47
N ARG A 39 12.71 2.40 -6.74
CA ARG A 39 13.30 3.57 -6.08
C ARG A 39 13.38 4.73 -7.06
N ALA A 40 12.41 5.65 -7.01
CA ALA A 40 12.42 6.82 -7.88
C ALA A 40 11.71 8.03 -7.20
N PRO A 41 12.40 8.83 -6.36
CA PRO A 41 13.78 8.73 -5.87
C PRO A 41 13.95 7.83 -4.63
N ALA A 42 12.86 7.40 -3.99
CA ALA A 42 12.82 6.47 -2.85
C ALA A 42 11.72 5.42 -3.08
N ARG A 43 11.58 4.47 -2.16
CA ARG A 43 10.53 3.44 -2.27
C ARG A 43 9.15 4.02 -1.97
N ALA A 44 8.11 3.37 -2.51
CA ALA A 44 6.72 3.80 -2.34
C ALA A 44 6.32 4.01 -0.88
N GLN A 45 6.64 3.08 0.02
CA GLN A 45 6.34 3.18 1.44
C GLN A 45 6.98 4.40 2.09
N ASP A 46 8.22 4.73 1.74
CA ASP A 46 8.91 5.90 2.26
C ASP A 46 8.29 7.20 1.72
N LEU A 47 7.95 7.22 0.41
CA LEU A 47 7.28 8.35 -0.23
C LEU A 47 5.86 8.58 0.30
N ILE A 48 5.13 7.53 0.71
CA ILE A 48 3.83 7.63 1.39
C ILE A 48 4.01 8.23 2.79
N LEU A 49 4.97 7.72 3.56
CA LEU A 49 5.14 8.08 4.97
C LEU A 49 5.74 9.47 5.17
N ARG A 50 6.58 9.97 4.26
CA ARG A 50 7.21 11.29 4.39
C ARG A 50 6.23 12.45 4.55
N HIS A 51 5.02 12.32 3.99
CA HIS A 51 3.96 13.34 4.11
C HIS A 51 3.22 13.27 5.46
N ARG A 52 3.33 12.17 6.19
CA ARG A 52 2.50 11.81 7.35
C ARG A 52 3.29 11.67 8.64
N VAL A 53 4.62 11.70 8.55
CA VAL A 53 5.52 11.50 9.70
C VAL A 53 6.47 12.68 9.85
N LYS A 54 6.56 13.20 11.08
CA LYS A 54 7.46 14.31 11.41
C LYS A 54 8.92 13.89 11.25
N GLY A 55 9.69 14.69 10.52
CA GLY A 55 11.13 14.47 10.37
C GLY A 55 11.52 13.14 9.72
N TYR A 56 10.63 12.52 8.93
CA TYR A 56 10.84 11.23 8.30
C TYR A 56 11.96 11.27 7.26
N ARG A 57 12.83 10.26 7.30
CA ARG A 57 13.88 10.06 6.30
C ARG A 57 13.70 8.74 5.57
N ALA A 58 14.14 8.69 4.32
CA ALA A 58 14.07 7.48 3.51
C ALA A 58 14.81 6.33 4.20
N GLY A 59 14.10 5.21 4.39
CA GLY A 59 14.61 4.03 5.11
C GLY A 59 14.25 3.95 6.59
N ASP A 60 13.66 4.99 7.20
CA ASP A 60 13.28 4.95 8.62
C ASP A 60 12.31 3.81 8.94
N LEU A 61 11.37 3.50 8.05
CA LEU A 61 10.46 2.37 8.24
C LEU A 61 11.22 1.05 8.39
N GLU A 62 12.18 0.78 7.53
CA GLU A 62 12.97 -0.46 7.59
C GLU A 62 13.88 -0.51 8.81
N ARG A 63 14.52 0.60 9.14
CA ARG A 63 15.40 0.72 10.30
C ARG A 63 14.65 0.49 11.61
N LEU A 64 13.42 1.01 11.73
CA LEU A 64 12.60 0.92 12.94
C LEU A 64 11.62 -0.27 12.92
N TYR A 65 11.57 -1.04 11.84
CA TYR A 65 10.62 -2.13 11.63
C TYR A 65 10.44 -3.05 12.86
N PRO A 66 11.52 -3.53 13.53
CA PRO A 66 11.36 -4.46 14.66
C PRO A 66 10.56 -3.89 15.83
N THR A 67 10.52 -2.56 15.98
CA THR A 67 9.91 -1.85 17.13
C THR A 67 8.50 -1.33 16.85
N LEU A 68 8.06 -1.31 15.58
CA LEU A 68 6.83 -0.62 15.16
C LEU A 68 5.55 -1.43 15.36
N GLY A 69 5.66 -2.74 15.66
CA GLY A 69 4.48 -3.59 15.80
C GLY A 69 3.71 -3.79 14.48
N ILE A 70 4.44 -3.82 13.37
CA ILE A 70 3.91 -4.05 12.02
C ILE A 70 4.36 -5.40 11.46
N GLU A 71 3.69 -5.84 10.42
CA GLU A 71 4.00 -7.04 9.65
C GLU A 71 3.94 -6.74 8.15
N GLU A 72 4.72 -7.46 7.36
CA GLU A 72 4.62 -7.43 5.90
C GLU A 72 3.69 -8.54 5.42
N ASP A 73 2.67 -8.19 4.65
CA ASP A 73 1.72 -9.18 4.12
C ASP A 73 0.92 -8.66 2.92
N PHE A 74 0.13 -9.54 2.30
CA PHE A 74 -0.85 -9.18 1.28
C PHE A 74 -2.18 -8.77 1.93
N PHE A 75 -2.54 -7.53 1.76
CA PHE A 75 -3.85 -6.98 2.11
C PHE A 75 -4.69 -6.77 0.82
N VAL A 76 -4.85 -5.56 0.33
CA VAL A 76 -5.40 -5.31 -1.02
C VAL A 76 -4.31 -5.47 -2.10
N VAL A 77 -3.06 -5.28 -1.72
CA VAL A 77 -1.80 -5.55 -2.40
C VAL A 77 -0.74 -5.87 -1.34
N TYR A 78 0.52 -6.09 -1.72
CA TYR A 78 1.60 -6.32 -0.76
C TYR A 78 2.02 -5.02 -0.05
N GLY A 79 2.23 -5.07 1.27
CA GLY A 79 2.66 -3.91 2.05
C GLY A 79 2.82 -4.18 3.54
N PHE A 80 2.81 -3.11 4.31
CA PHE A 80 2.98 -3.11 5.76
C PHE A 80 1.63 -2.89 6.44
N LEU A 81 1.30 -3.76 7.38
CA LEU A 81 0.08 -3.71 8.20
C LEU A 81 0.43 -3.63 9.68
N THR A 82 -0.47 -3.07 10.48
CA THR A 82 -0.37 -3.26 11.93
C THR A 82 -0.62 -4.73 12.29
N ARG A 83 0.02 -5.21 13.36
CA ARG A 83 -0.19 -6.59 13.84
C ARG A 83 -1.66 -6.93 14.12
N PRO A 84 -2.46 -6.04 14.76
CA PRO A 84 -3.88 -6.31 14.92
C PRO A 84 -4.62 -6.52 13.60
N THR A 85 -4.35 -5.69 12.58
CA THR A 85 -4.97 -5.84 11.25
C THR A 85 -4.56 -7.16 10.60
N GLN A 86 -3.28 -7.53 10.67
CA GLN A 86 -2.80 -8.77 10.10
C GLN A 86 -3.41 -10.00 10.81
N ALA A 87 -3.57 -9.95 12.12
CA ALA A 87 -4.18 -11.05 12.90
C ALA A 87 -5.60 -11.39 12.43
N LEU A 88 -6.36 -10.41 11.92
CA LEU A 88 -7.69 -10.64 11.35
C LEU A 88 -7.66 -11.52 10.07
N MET A 89 -6.53 -11.56 9.37
CA MET A 89 -6.37 -12.26 8.09
C MET A 89 -5.99 -13.73 8.25
N HIS A 90 -5.50 -14.13 9.41
CA HIS A 90 -4.93 -15.45 9.67
C HIS A 90 -5.77 -16.31 10.63
N PRO A 91 -5.58 -17.64 10.58
CA PRO A 91 -4.65 -18.38 9.72
C PRO A 91 -5.15 -18.53 8.27
N ARG A 92 -4.21 -18.63 7.34
CA ARG A 92 -4.48 -18.95 5.92
C ARG A 92 -4.03 -20.38 5.61
N ALA A 93 -4.45 -21.33 6.41
CA ALA A 93 -4.20 -22.74 6.16
C ALA A 93 -4.67 -23.10 4.73
N ASN A 94 -3.96 -23.83 3.95
CA ASN A 94 -4.31 -24.24 2.58
C ASN A 94 -4.45 -23.12 1.51
N ALA A 95 -4.10 -21.88 1.82
CA ALA A 95 -4.09 -20.82 0.79
C ALA A 95 -2.87 -20.95 -0.12
N GLY A 96 -3.08 -20.91 -1.43
CA GLY A 96 -1.99 -20.70 -2.40
C GLY A 96 -1.52 -19.26 -2.40
N VAL A 97 -0.25 -19.01 -2.76
CA VAL A 97 0.27 -17.64 -2.94
C VAL A 97 -0.50 -16.97 -4.08
N PRO A 98 -0.82 -15.65 -4.01
CA PRO A 98 -1.60 -14.95 -5.04
C PRO A 98 -1.13 -15.15 -6.48
N ALA A 99 0.17 -15.39 -6.67
CA ALA A 99 0.79 -15.63 -7.97
C ALA A 99 0.76 -17.11 -8.43
N GLU A 100 0.43 -18.07 -7.54
CA GLU A 100 0.54 -19.52 -7.81
C GLU A 100 -0.82 -20.25 -7.89
N GLY A 101 -1.91 -19.52 -7.69
CA GLY A 101 -3.25 -20.12 -7.56
C GLY A 101 -3.57 -20.59 -6.13
N SER A 102 -4.83 -20.90 -5.89
CA SER A 102 -5.36 -21.36 -4.59
C SER A 102 -5.42 -22.90 -4.56
N GLY A 103 -5.01 -23.48 -3.45
CA GLY A 103 -5.15 -24.93 -3.21
C GLY A 103 -4.09 -25.51 -2.27
N PRO A 104 -4.25 -26.79 -1.87
CA PRO A 104 -3.27 -27.47 -1.07
C PRO A 104 -1.96 -27.65 -1.84
N TRP A 105 -0.84 -27.58 -1.13
CA TRP A 105 0.45 -27.88 -1.75
C TRP A 105 0.59 -29.38 -2.04
N PRO A 106 1.30 -29.72 -3.12
CA PRO A 106 1.71 -31.12 -3.33
C PRO A 106 2.50 -31.64 -2.12
N ALA A 107 2.37 -32.93 -1.81
CA ALA A 107 3.00 -33.56 -0.63
C ALA A 107 4.51 -33.30 -0.56
N ALA A 108 5.22 -33.30 -1.70
CA ALA A 108 6.64 -33.01 -1.77
C ALA A 108 6.98 -31.55 -1.36
N ARG A 109 6.13 -30.59 -1.70
CA ARG A 109 6.31 -29.17 -1.29
C ARG A 109 6.01 -28.98 0.18
N GLU A 110 4.96 -29.64 0.67
CA GLU A 110 4.60 -29.64 2.10
C GLU A 110 5.74 -30.20 2.95
N LYS A 111 6.34 -31.33 2.55
CA LYS A 111 7.49 -31.93 3.22
C LYS A 111 8.68 -30.96 3.27
N ARG A 112 9.00 -30.30 2.14
CA ARG A 112 10.08 -29.27 2.11
C ARG A 112 9.81 -28.10 3.03
N ALA A 113 8.58 -27.60 3.06
CA ALA A 113 8.19 -26.50 3.93
C ALA A 113 8.32 -26.85 5.41
N ARG A 114 7.98 -28.09 5.81
CA ARG A 114 8.16 -28.55 7.20
C ARG A 114 9.62 -28.60 7.59
N LEU A 115 10.48 -29.21 6.77
CA LEU A 115 11.93 -29.26 7.01
C LEU A 115 12.53 -27.85 7.13
N LEU A 116 12.09 -26.93 6.27
CA LEU A 116 12.54 -25.54 6.30
C LEU A 116 12.03 -24.82 7.55
N LEU A 117 10.78 -25.07 7.97
CA LEU A 117 10.22 -24.50 9.20
C LEU A 117 10.99 -24.94 10.44
N ASP A 118 11.37 -26.22 10.53
CA ASP A 118 12.17 -26.74 11.64
C ASP A 118 13.58 -26.15 11.65
N PHE A 119 14.18 -25.96 10.48
CA PHE A 119 15.45 -25.27 10.33
C PHE A 119 15.36 -23.80 10.81
N VAL A 120 14.31 -23.08 10.45
CA VAL A 120 14.08 -21.69 10.88
C VAL A 120 13.85 -21.63 12.39
N ARG A 121 13.09 -22.57 12.97
CA ARG A 121 12.86 -22.66 14.42
C ARG A 121 14.14 -22.85 15.21
N ALA A 122 15.02 -23.72 14.72
CA ALA A 122 16.30 -24.00 15.37
C ALA A 122 17.25 -22.79 15.40
N ARG A 123 17.14 -21.88 14.40
CA ARG A 123 17.98 -20.68 14.26
C ARG A 123 17.34 -19.38 14.76
N GLY A 124 16.07 -19.39 15.04
CA GLY A 124 15.30 -18.20 15.44
C GLY A 124 14.98 -17.27 14.26
N ALA A 125 15.96 -16.76 13.53
CA ALA A 125 15.77 -15.92 12.34
C ALA A 125 16.80 -16.27 11.27
N VAL A 126 16.39 -16.29 9.98
CA VAL A 126 17.23 -16.73 8.86
C VAL A 126 17.22 -15.76 7.69
N HIS A 127 18.37 -15.59 7.06
CA HIS A 127 18.51 -14.93 5.77
C HIS A 127 18.23 -15.95 4.64
N PRO A 128 17.53 -15.60 3.53
CA PRO A 128 17.26 -16.53 2.43
C PRO A 128 18.49 -17.24 1.84
N ARG A 129 19.63 -16.54 1.77
CA ARG A 129 20.91 -17.14 1.32
C ARG A 129 21.39 -18.26 2.23
N GLU A 130 21.23 -18.11 3.56
CA GLU A 130 21.59 -19.14 4.52
C GLU A 130 20.75 -20.40 4.33
N VAL A 131 19.47 -20.23 4.11
CA VAL A 131 18.53 -21.33 3.80
C VAL A 131 18.89 -22.00 2.48
N ASP A 132 19.19 -21.20 1.44
CA ASP A 132 19.52 -21.70 0.11
C ASP A 132 20.84 -22.49 0.11
N ASN A 133 21.85 -22.02 0.85
CA ASN A 133 23.11 -22.73 1.02
C ASN A 133 22.94 -24.11 1.69
N TYR A 134 21.94 -24.25 2.58
CA TYR A 134 21.68 -25.52 3.26
C TYR A 134 20.82 -26.47 2.44
N PHE A 135 19.76 -25.98 1.76
CA PHE A 135 18.79 -26.82 1.07
C PHE A 135 18.99 -26.94 -0.43
N SER A 136 19.63 -25.95 -1.08
CA SER A 136 19.95 -25.93 -2.52
C SER A 136 18.77 -26.32 -3.44
N HIS A 137 17.59 -25.67 -3.25
CA HIS A 137 16.36 -26.02 -3.97
C HIS A 137 16.39 -25.67 -5.48
N GLY A 138 17.43 -24.97 -5.97
CA GLY A 138 17.55 -24.57 -7.37
C GLY A 138 16.65 -23.37 -7.72
N THR A 139 16.16 -23.35 -8.97
CA THR A 139 15.37 -22.26 -9.52
C THR A 139 13.95 -22.68 -9.90
N VAL A 140 13.03 -21.71 -9.89
CA VAL A 140 11.64 -21.88 -10.38
C VAL A 140 11.30 -20.77 -11.37
N ARG A 141 10.37 -21.04 -12.28
CA ARG A 141 9.84 -20.02 -13.18
C ARG A 141 8.96 -19.05 -12.36
N ASN A 142 9.20 -17.76 -12.49
CA ASN A 142 8.41 -16.75 -11.81
C ASN A 142 7.21 -16.30 -12.67
N TYR A 143 6.30 -15.51 -12.06
CA TYR A 143 5.10 -14.97 -12.72
C TYR A 143 5.42 -14.18 -14.01
N TRP A 144 6.57 -13.51 -14.07
CA TRP A 144 7.00 -12.69 -15.20
C TRP A 144 7.71 -13.48 -16.30
N GLY A 145 7.73 -14.80 -16.19
CA GLY A 145 8.39 -15.69 -17.17
C GLY A 145 9.90 -15.85 -17.00
N GLY A 146 10.51 -15.16 -16.04
CA GLY A 146 11.92 -15.28 -15.67
C GLY A 146 12.17 -16.42 -14.66
N SER A 147 13.43 -16.56 -14.24
CA SER A 147 13.85 -17.51 -13.21
C SER A 147 13.97 -16.81 -11.85
N SER A 148 13.50 -17.47 -10.78
CA SER A 148 13.66 -17.04 -9.40
C SER A 148 14.22 -18.17 -8.55
N ASN A 149 14.90 -17.81 -7.44
CA ASN A 149 15.40 -18.78 -6.49
C ASN A 149 14.23 -19.54 -5.81
N ALA A 150 14.24 -20.87 -5.87
CA ALA A 150 13.17 -21.72 -5.38
C ALA A 150 13.00 -21.65 -3.85
N THR A 151 14.10 -21.43 -3.13
CA THR A 151 14.11 -21.26 -1.67
C THR A 151 13.40 -19.97 -1.27
N THR A 152 13.76 -18.84 -1.94
CA THR A 152 13.09 -17.55 -1.70
C THR A 152 11.59 -17.65 -1.96
N HIS A 153 11.20 -18.29 -3.05
CA HIS A 153 9.80 -18.49 -3.42
C HIS A 153 9.05 -19.37 -2.40
N LEU A 154 9.70 -20.38 -1.84
CA LEU A 154 9.11 -21.20 -0.77
C LEU A 154 8.96 -20.41 0.53
N LEU A 155 9.97 -19.60 0.92
CA LEU A 155 9.91 -18.72 2.10
C LEU A 155 8.76 -17.72 2.00
N GLU A 156 8.57 -17.08 0.83
CA GLU A 156 7.46 -16.16 0.56
C GLU A 156 6.10 -16.87 0.67
N ALA A 157 6.00 -18.07 0.13
CA ALA A 157 4.79 -18.88 0.21
C ALA A 157 4.47 -19.33 1.64
N MET A 158 5.48 -19.68 2.42
CA MET A 158 5.34 -20.03 3.84
C MET A 158 4.94 -18.80 4.68
N GLN A 159 5.50 -17.61 4.38
CA GLN A 159 5.08 -16.35 5.00
C GLN A 159 3.60 -16.06 4.71
N TYR A 160 3.18 -16.16 3.45
CA TYR A 160 1.79 -15.91 3.07
C TYR A 160 0.82 -16.85 3.79
N ARG A 161 1.19 -18.11 4.02
CA ARG A 161 0.40 -19.08 4.80
C ARG A 161 0.44 -18.86 6.32
N GLY A 162 1.30 -17.96 6.79
CA GLY A 162 1.43 -17.67 8.20
C GLY A 162 2.32 -18.65 8.99
N MET A 163 3.13 -19.46 8.29
CA MET A 163 4.16 -20.31 8.92
C MET A 163 5.39 -19.52 9.33
N LEU A 164 5.70 -18.46 8.58
CA LEU A 164 6.81 -17.53 8.81
C LEU A 164 6.30 -16.09 8.88
N ARG A 165 7.12 -15.22 9.47
CA ARG A 165 6.97 -13.76 9.43
C ARG A 165 8.27 -13.10 9.04
N VAL A 166 8.20 -11.89 8.51
CA VAL A 166 9.37 -11.02 8.32
C VAL A 166 9.66 -10.33 9.65
N VAL A 167 10.86 -10.47 10.20
CA VAL A 167 11.24 -9.84 11.47
C VAL A 167 12.02 -8.56 11.30
N ARG A 168 12.73 -8.42 10.19
CA ARG A 168 13.48 -7.22 9.78
C ARG A 168 13.87 -7.33 8.31
N ARG A 169 14.43 -6.24 7.77
CA ARG A 169 15.07 -6.25 6.46
C ARG A 169 16.56 -5.92 6.58
N GLU A 170 17.35 -6.59 5.78
CA GLU A 170 18.80 -6.33 5.63
C GLU A 170 19.07 -6.02 4.16
N GLY A 171 19.47 -4.78 3.85
CA GLY A 171 19.74 -4.36 2.47
C GLY A 171 18.61 -4.69 1.48
N CYS A 172 17.35 -4.54 1.86
CA CYS A 172 16.14 -4.88 1.10
C CYS A 172 15.73 -6.36 1.16
N VAL A 173 16.55 -7.25 1.70
CA VAL A 173 16.22 -8.67 1.85
C VAL A 173 15.41 -8.89 3.11
N ARG A 174 14.34 -9.66 3.01
CA ARG A 174 13.50 -10.06 4.16
C ARG A 174 14.22 -11.11 4.98
N ILE A 175 14.25 -10.92 6.30
CA ILE A 175 14.74 -11.91 7.27
C ILE A 175 13.53 -12.57 7.91
N TYR A 176 13.48 -13.89 7.85
CA TYR A 176 12.32 -14.68 8.23
C TYR A 176 12.53 -15.36 9.58
N ALA A 177 11.47 -15.41 10.39
CA ALA A 177 11.40 -16.24 11.60
C ALA A 177 10.13 -17.07 11.57
N ALA A 178 10.14 -18.18 12.31
CA ALA A 178 8.96 -19.02 12.49
C ALA A 178 7.89 -18.22 13.24
N HIS A 179 6.65 -18.37 12.81
CA HIS A 179 5.51 -17.74 13.44
C HIS A 179 4.31 -18.68 13.46
N ARG A 180 3.46 -18.47 14.46
CA ARG A 180 2.17 -19.13 14.54
C ARG A 180 1.14 -18.05 14.83
N TYR A 181 0.28 -17.81 13.88
CA TYR A 181 -0.86 -16.92 14.08
C TYR A 181 -1.90 -17.57 14.99
N GLY A 182 -2.79 -16.71 15.54
CA GLY A 182 -3.84 -17.12 16.45
C GLY A 182 -4.77 -18.20 15.90
N ALA A 183 -5.74 -18.60 16.70
CA ALA A 183 -6.70 -19.64 16.34
C ALA A 183 -7.60 -19.23 15.16
N GLU A 184 -8.14 -20.24 14.47
CA GLU A 184 -9.28 -20.06 13.56
C GLU A 184 -10.41 -19.32 14.29
N PRO A 185 -11.25 -18.54 13.56
CA PRO A 185 -12.46 -17.98 14.15
C PRO A 185 -13.30 -19.06 14.80
N ALA A 186 -13.79 -18.81 16.01
CA ALA A 186 -14.55 -19.79 16.77
C ALA A 186 -15.88 -20.16 16.07
N ASP A 187 -16.46 -19.18 15.37
CA ASP A 187 -17.74 -19.35 14.67
C ASP A 187 -17.86 -18.44 13.43
N THR A 188 -19.02 -18.50 12.79
CA THR A 188 -19.35 -17.69 11.63
C THR A 188 -19.44 -16.20 11.99
N ALA A 189 -19.91 -15.83 13.17
CA ALA A 189 -20.07 -14.44 13.57
C ALA A 189 -18.70 -13.78 13.75
N GLU A 190 -17.76 -14.44 14.42
CA GLU A 190 -16.37 -13.93 14.53
C GLU A 190 -15.71 -13.81 13.17
N ARG A 191 -15.90 -14.80 12.29
CA ARG A 191 -15.36 -14.74 10.91
C ARG A 191 -15.89 -13.54 10.13
N LEU A 192 -17.19 -13.29 10.16
CA LEU A 192 -17.81 -12.15 9.51
C LEU A 192 -17.33 -10.84 10.12
N ALA A 193 -17.18 -10.75 11.44
CA ALA A 193 -16.63 -9.58 12.12
C ALA A 193 -15.19 -9.28 11.68
N ARG A 194 -14.33 -10.30 11.54
CA ARG A 194 -12.97 -10.13 11.01
C ARG A 194 -12.96 -9.59 9.58
N ILE A 195 -13.82 -10.13 8.70
CA ILE A 195 -13.96 -9.63 7.31
C ILE A 195 -14.42 -8.18 7.31
N ASP A 196 -15.44 -7.84 8.08
CA ASP A 196 -15.98 -6.49 8.16
C ASP A 196 -14.94 -5.49 8.70
N ALA A 197 -14.17 -5.87 9.71
CA ALA A 197 -13.06 -5.05 10.23
C ALA A 197 -11.96 -4.81 9.16
N LEU A 198 -11.64 -5.81 8.33
CA LEU A 198 -10.70 -5.63 7.21
C LEU A 198 -11.25 -4.69 6.13
N VAL A 199 -12.55 -4.79 5.83
CA VAL A 199 -13.22 -3.86 4.92
C VAL A 199 -13.17 -2.44 5.47
N ASP A 200 -13.42 -2.25 6.76
CA ASP A 200 -13.38 -0.93 7.42
C ASP A 200 -11.98 -0.31 7.37
N VAL A 201 -10.91 -1.10 7.57
CA VAL A 201 -9.52 -0.63 7.37
C VAL A 201 -9.31 -0.14 5.94
N ALA A 202 -9.75 -0.91 4.94
CA ALA A 202 -9.60 -0.54 3.54
C ALA A 202 -10.40 0.72 3.19
N VAL A 203 -11.66 0.83 3.63
CA VAL A 203 -12.50 2.03 3.43
C VAL A 203 -11.88 3.24 4.10
N ARG A 204 -11.44 3.12 5.35
CA ARG A 204 -10.77 4.23 6.06
C ARG A 204 -9.49 4.69 5.38
N LEU A 205 -8.76 3.82 4.71
CA LEU A 205 -7.56 4.20 3.97
C LEU A 205 -7.87 4.99 2.69
N TYR A 206 -8.90 4.60 1.94
CA TYR A 206 -9.14 5.07 0.58
C TYR A 206 -10.38 5.96 0.37
N ALA A 207 -11.23 6.17 1.39
CA ALA A 207 -12.43 7.01 1.25
C ALA A 207 -12.09 8.47 0.86
N PRO A 208 -13.00 9.17 0.16
CA PRO A 208 -14.29 8.74 -0.34
C PRO A 208 -14.14 7.82 -1.56
N LEU A 209 -15.05 6.86 -1.74
CA LEU A 209 -14.96 5.81 -2.75
C LEU A 209 -16.20 5.81 -3.66
N PRO A 210 -16.05 5.90 -4.99
CA PRO A 210 -17.13 5.57 -5.92
C PRO A 210 -17.60 4.12 -5.72
N GLY A 211 -18.86 3.84 -6.00
CA GLY A 211 -19.42 2.51 -5.84
C GLY A 211 -18.65 1.38 -6.54
N PRO A 212 -18.21 1.52 -7.80
CA PRO A 212 -17.34 0.55 -8.48
C PRO A 212 -16.00 0.36 -7.78
N CYS A 213 -15.34 1.45 -7.36
CA CYS A 213 -14.06 1.41 -6.64
C CYS A 213 -14.19 0.72 -5.28
N LEU A 214 -15.26 0.98 -4.53
CA LEU A 214 -15.57 0.26 -3.29
C LEU A 214 -15.72 -1.25 -3.54
N SER A 215 -16.42 -1.61 -4.62
CA SER A 215 -16.61 -3.01 -5.00
C SER A 215 -15.29 -3.71 -5.38
N ASP A 216 -14.43 -3.04 -6.15
CA ASP A 216 -13.09 -3.55 -6.49
C ASP A 216 -12.21 -3.69 -5.25
N LEU A 217 -12.23 -2.71 -4.36
CA LEU A 217 -11.48 -2.70 -3.11
C LEU A 217 -11.85 -3.89 -2.22
N VAL A 218 -13.15 -4.13 -2.01
CA VAL A 218 -13.62 -5.29 -1.23
C VAL A 218 -13.24 -6.59 -1.92
N ARG A 219 -13.36 -6.68 -3.25
CA ARG A 219 -12.95 -7.85 -4.03
C ARG A 219 -11.45 -8.16 -3.89
N ARG A 220 -10.60 -7.13 -3.74
CA ARG A 220 -9.15 -7.29 -3.54
C ARG A 220 -8.79 -7.92 -2.19
N LEU A 221 -9.66 -7.87 -1.20
CA LEU A 221 -9.45 -8.58 0.07
C LEU A 221 -9.36 -10.10 -0.10
N ARG A 222 -9.66 -10.64 -1.29
CA ARG A 222 -9.35 -12.05 -1.62
C ARG A 222 -7.86 -12.40 -1.46
N PHE A 223 -6.95 -11.41 -1.48
CA PHE A 223 -5.54 -11.62 -1.20
C PHE A 223 -5.24 -11.66 0.30
N ALA A 224 -6.02 -10.93 1.09
CA ALA A 224 -5.94 -10.94 2.55
C ALA A 224 -6.56 -12.22 3.15
N VAL A 225 -7.74 -12.59 2.66
CA VAL A 225 -8.55 -13.68 3.21
C VAL A 225 -9.02 -14.65 2.10
N PRO A 226 -8.09 -15.34 1.41
CA PRO A 226 -8.43 -16.27 0.33
C PRO A 226 -9.34 -17.42 0.80
N GLN A 227 -9.23 -17.82 2.08
CA GLN A 227 -10.06 -18.82 2.73
C GLN A 227 -11.54 -18.42 2.88
N TRP A 228 -11.85 -17.11 2.83
CA TRP A 228 -13.20 -16.55 2.98
C TRP A 228 -13.66 -15.76 1.74
N ARG A 229 -13.05 -16.04 0.58
CA ARG A 229 -13.32 -15.31 -0.68
C ARG A 229 -14.79 -15.27 -1.07
N SER A 230 -15.53 -16.35 -0.83
CA SER A 230 -16.96 -16.45 -1.15
C SER A 230 -17.83 -15.47 -0.35
N GLU A 231 -17.37 -15.02 0.82
CA GLU A 231 -18.12 -14.15 1.72
C GLU A 231 -17.94 -12.66 1.41
N LEU A 232 -16.97 -12.29 0.55
CA LEU A 232 -16.68 -10.89 0.24
C LEU A 232 -17.84 -10.16 -0.47
N LYS A 233 -18.64 -10.85 -1.26
CA LYS A 233 -19.82 -10.26 -1.90
C LYS A 233 -20.84 -9.79 -0.84
N ASN A 234 -21.07 -10.59 0.18
CA ASN A 234 -21.99 -10.25 1.26
C ASN A 234 -21.39 -9.16 2.18
N ALA A 235 -20.06 -9.16 2.39
CA ALA A 235 -19.36 -8.10 3.11
C ALA A 235 -19.54 -6.72 2.41
N LEU A 236 -19.52 -6.68 1.06
CA LEU A 236 -19.80 -5.46 0.31
C LEU A 236 -21.22 -4.93 0.60
N GLN A 237 -22.23 -5.80 0.69
CA GLN A 237 -23.58 -5.38 1.02
C GLN A 237 -23.66 -4.84 2.46
N ARG A 238 -23.06 -5.52 3.42
CA ARG A 238 -23.04 -5.06 4.83
C ARG A 238 -22.32 -3.73 4.99
N VAL A 239 -21.18 -3.52 4.34
CA VAL A 239 -20.44 -2.24 4.45
C VAL A 239 -21.23 -1.09 3.85
N LYS A 240 -21.89 -1.27 2.71
CA LYS A 240 -22.72 -0.21 2.11
C LYS A 240 -23.86 0.25 3.04
N GLN A 241 -24.37 -0.61 3.91
CA GLN A 241 -25.41 -0.25 4.90
C GLN A 241 -24.86 0.59 6.06
N ARG A 242 -23.53 0.49 6.34
CA ARG A 242 -22.89 1.22 7.43
C ARG A 242 -22.23 2.53 6.98
N LEU A 243 -21.96 2.69 5.70
CA LEU A 243 -21.32 3.88 5.16
C LEU A 243 -22.34 4.99 4.88
N SER A 244 -21.92 6.24 5.12
CA SER A 244 -22.59 7.40 4.54
C SER A 244 -22.34 7.44 3.04
N HIS A 245 -23.31 7.96 2.28
CA HIS A 245 -23.18 8.11 0.84
C HIS A 245 -23.93 9.34 0.33
N ALA A 246 -23.49 9.85 -0.82
CA ALA A 246 -24.20 10.86 -1.60
C ALA A 246 -23.97 10.64 -3.08
N ARG A 247 -24.94 11.07 -3.89
CA ARG A 247 -24.82 11.09 -5.34
C ARG A 247 -24.27 12.45 -5.78
N VAL A 248 -23.06 12.47 -6.34
CA VAL A 248 -22.40 13.67 -6.83
C VAL A 248 -22.00 13.44 -8.29
N ASP A 249 -22.41 14.35 -9.19
CA ASP A 249 -22.17 14.28 -10.64
C ASP A 249 -22.54 12.92 -11.26
N GLY A 250 -23.68 12.34 -10.81
CA GLY A 250 -24.18 11.07 -11.29
C GLY A 250 -23.51 9.82 -10.70
N VAL A 251 -22.52 9.97 -9.83
CA VAL A 251 -21.76 8.89 -9.17
C VAL A 251 -22.17 8.78 -7.70
N ASP A 252 -22.39 7.55 -7.21
CA ASP A 252 -22.63 7.30 -5.79
C ASP A 252 -21.29 7.15 -5.07
N TRP A 253 -21.00 8.06 -4.13
CA TRP A 253 -19.79 8.10 -3.32
C TRP A 253 -20.05 7.62 -1.90
N TYR A 254 -19.13 6.85 -1.32
CA TYR A 254 -19.22 6.22 0.00
C TYR A 254 -18.05 6.63 0.89
N TRP A 255 -18.31 6.87 2.20
CA TRP A 255 -17.30 7.19 3.22
C TRP A 255 -17.77 6.73 4.61
N PRO A 256 -16.85 6.67 5.62
CA PRO A 256 -17.23 6.32 7.00
C PRO A 256 -18.37 7.18 7.53
N GLY A 257 -19.37 6.56 8.15
CA GLY A 257 -20.60 7.23 8.56
C GLY A 257 -20.45 8.34 9.59
N GLU A 258 -19.37 8.31 10.37
CA GLU A 258 -19.02 9.31 11.37
C GLU A 258 -18.33 10.55 10.81
N GLU A 259 -17.96 10.58 9.52
CA GLU A 259 -17.24 11.66 8.88
C GLU A 259 -18.16 12.52 8.00
N ASP A 260 -17.93 13.83 7.96
CA ASP A 260 -18.69 14.79 7.14
C ASP A 260 -17.76 15.48 6.12
N PRO A 261 -17.87 15.16 4.81
CA PRO A 261 -17.00 15.72 3.77
C PRO A 261 -17.03 17.25 3.67
N ALA A 262 -18.14 17.90 4.06
CA ALA A 262 -18.27 19.35 3.96
C ALA A 262 -17.47 20.15 5.02
N ARG A 263 -16.85 19.47 5.99
CA ARG A 263 -16.12 20.10 7.10
C ARG A 263 -14.61 20.24 6.90
N PHE A 264 -14.10 19.94 5.72
CA PHE A 264 -12.66 19.93 5.46
C PHE A 264 -12.25 21.13 4.62
N ASP A 265 -11.17 21.80 5.06
CA ASP A 265 -10.56 22.90 4.34
C ASP A 265 -9.49 22.41 3.36
N SER A 266 -9.24 23.20 2.31
CA SER A 266 -8.13 22.95 1.40
C SER A 266 -6.80 23.22 2.10
N PRO A 267 -5.84 22.28 2.07
CA PRO A 267 -4.48 22.57 2.55
C PRO A 267 -3.82 23.62 1.65
N SER A 268 -2.92 24.43 2.21
CA SER A 268 -2.16 25.43 1.45
C SER A 268 -0.81 24.93 0.94
N THR A 269 -0.62 23.62 0.86
CA THR A 269 0.68 22.98 0.61
C THR A 269 0.75 22.30 -0.77
N VAL A 270 1.97 22.21 -1.32
CA VAL A 270 2.29 21.36 -2.47
C VAL A 270 2.75 19.99 -2.01
N HIS A 271 2.33 18.92 -2.68
CA HIS A 271 2.78 17.56 -2.45
C HIS A 271 3.13 16.84 -3.75
N PHE A 272 4.27 16.13 -3.77
CA PHE A 272 4.58 15.13 -4.79
C PHE A 272 4.11 13.76 -4.29
N LEU A 273 3.01 13.27 -4.84
CA LEU A 273 2.40 12.02 -4.41
C LEU A 273 2.96 10.85 -5.21
N THR A 274 3.41 9.79 -4.50
CA THR A 274 3.79 8.56 -5.20
C THR A 274 2.58 7.95 -5.91
N PRO A 275 2.78 7.24 -7.03
CA PRO A 275 1.71 6.48 -7.69
C PRO A 275 0.93 5.53 -6.76
N PHE A 276 1.53 5.15 -5.65
CA PHE A 276 0.98 4.21 -4.66
C PHE A 276 0.39 4.89 -3.42
N ASP A 277 0.39 6.24 -3.38
CA ASP A 277 -0.25 6.99 -2.30
C ASP A 277 -1.76 6.69 -2.27
N PRO A 278 -2.39 6.55 -1.09
CA PRO A 278 -3.84 6.32 -1.00
C PRO A 278 -4.69 7.34 -1.76
N VAL A 279 -4.23 8.58 -1.92
CA VAL A 279 -4.90 9.61 -2.74
C VAL A 279 -4.92 9.22 -4.22
N VAL A 280 -3.84 8.58 -4.70
CA VAL A 280 -3.57 8.34 -6.13
C VAL A 280 -3.87 6.90 -6.55
N TRP A 281 -3.78 5.94 -5.64
CA TRP A 281 -3.73 4.49 -5.87
C TRP A 281 -4.84 3.96 -6.77
N ASP A 282 -6.09 4.36 -6.53
CA ASP A 282 -7.24 4.01 -7.36
C ASP A 282 -7.37 5.02 -8.51
N ARG A 283 -7.05 4.59 -9.73
CA ARG A 283 -6.98 5.45 -10.91
C ARG A 283 -8.34 5.93 -11.41
N GLU A 284 -9.38 5.10 -11.27
CA GLU A 284 -10.76 5.47 -11.62
C GLU A 284 -11.28 6.54 -10.66
N ARG A 285 -11.13 6.32 -9.35
CA ARG A 285 -11.44 7.32 -8.34
C ARG A 285 -10.66 8.62 -8.56
N PHE A 286 -9.36 8.52 -8.86
CA PHE A 286 -8.48 9.66 -9.12
C PHE A 286 -8.97 10.46 -10.33
N GLU A 287 -9.32 9.80 -11.43
CA GLU A 287 -9.87 10.45 -12.61
C GLU A 287 -11.22 11.12 -12.32
N LEU A 288 -12.12 10.47 -11.59
CA LEU A 288 -13.41 11.04 -11.17
C LEU A 288 -13.24 12.28 -10.27
N LEU A 289 -12.25 12.28 -9.38
CA LEU A 289 -11.98 13.45 -8.52
C LEU A 289 -11.35 14.62 -9.26
N TRP A 290 -10.42 14.40 -10.19
CA TRP A 290 -9.61 15.48 -10.78
C TRP A 290 -9.71 15.62 -12.30
N GLY A 291 -10.48 14.78 -12.98
CA GLY A 291 -10.65 14.84 -14.44
C GLY A 291 -9.39 14.49 -15.23
N TRP A 292 -8.35 13.95 -14.56
CA TRP A 292 -7.08 13.64 -15.20
C TRP A 292 -6.81 12.12 -15.21
N GLN A 293 -6.68 11.58 -16.44
CA GLN A 293 -6.37 10.17 -16.66
C GLN A 293 -4.89 9.89 -16.42
N TYR A 294 -4.51 9.74 -15.16
CA TYR A 294 -3.14 9.46 -14.76
C TYR A 294 -2.76 8.00 -15.00
N ARG A 295 -1.56 7.79 -15.55
CA ARG A 295 -0.98 6.44 -15.77
C ARG A 295 0.39 6.33 -15.15
N PHE A 296 0.64 5.19 -14.49
CA PHE A 296 1.96 4.82 -14.01
C PHE A 296 2.72 4.07 -15.11
N GLU A 297 3.85 4.63 -15.58
CA GLU A 297 4.52 4.20 -16.80
C GLU A 297 5.87 3.51 -16.58
N ALA A 298 6.23 3.12 -15.34
CA ALA A 298 7.52 2.48 -15.04
C ALA A 298 7.73 1.19 -15.86
N TYR A 299 6.66 0.47 -16.13
CA TYR A 299 6.70 -0.78 -16.92
C TYR A 299 6.48 -0.57 -18.43
N ALA A 300 6.19 0.65 -18.86
CA ALA A 300 6.10 0.98 -20.27
C ALA A 300 7.51 1.15 -20.87
N PRO A 301 7.75 0.70 -22.13
CA PRO A 301 9.00 0.98 -22.82
C PRO A 301 9.27 2.50 -22.88
N ALA A 302 10.53 2.91 -22.73
CA ALA A 302 10.91 4.33 -22.64
C ALA A 302 10.32 5.23 -23.75
N PRO A 303 10.30 4.81 -25.04
CA PRO A 303 9.71 5.62 -26.11
C PRO A 303 8.18 5.81 -26.03
N LYS A 304 7.48 4.96 -25.27
CA LYS A 304 6.02 5.00 -25.11
C LYS A 304 5.56 5.77 -23.86
N ARG A 305 6.50 6.23 -23.02
CA ARG A 305 6.18 6.99 -21.82
C ARG A 305 5.82 8.43 -22.18
N LYS A 306 4.67 8.89 -21.71
CA LYS A 306 4.18 10.26 -21.91
C LYS A 306 4.51 11.17 -20.72
N LEU A 307 4.41 10.62 -19.50
CA LEU A 307 4.61 11.35 -18.25
C LEU A 307 6.03 11.16 -17.69
N GLY A 308 6.69 10.04 -18.03
CA GLY A 308 8.02 9.69 -17.54
C GLY A 308 8.04 8.37 -16.77
N TYR A 309 9.22 7.96 -16.29
CA TYR A 309 9.42 6.66 -15.65
C TYR A 309 8.61 6.53 -14.35
N TYR A 310 8.69 7.56 -13.49
CA TYR A 310 8.02 7.55 -12.18
C TYR A 310 7.39 8.93 -11.92
N ALA A 311 6.44 9.27 -12.79
CA ALA A 311 5.73 10.54 -12.68
C ALA A 311 4.88 10.58 -11.40
N MET A 312 5.22 11.45 -10.46
CA MET A 312 4.47 11.67 -9.23
C MET A 312 3.45 12.78 -9.44
N PRO A 313 2.13 12.54 -9.29
CA PRO A 313 1.14 13.60 -9.30
C PRO A 313 1.52 14.77 -8.39
N LEU A 314 1.41 15.97 -8.93
CA LEU A 314 1.65 17.24 -8.27
C LEU A 314 0.33 17.81 -7.76
N LEU A 315 0.11 17.65 -6.47
CA LEU A 315 -1.05 18.18 -5.78
C LEU A 315 -0.75 19.59 -5.26
N TRP A 316 -1.60 20.55 -5.58
CA TRP A 316 -1.59 21.90 -5.05
C TRP A 316 -2.96 22.21 -4.42
N ARG A 317 -2.98 22.47 -3.12
CA ARG A 317 -4.22 22.55 -2.34
C ARG A 317 -5.00 21.22 -2.46
N ASP A 318 -6.21 21.26 -3.00
CA ASP A 318 -7.08 20.10 -3.26
C ASP A 318 -7.15 19.71 -4.75
N HIS A 319 -6.26 20.30 -5.60
CA HIS A 319 -6.23 20.04 -7.05
C HIS A 319 -4.93 19.40 -7.49
N VAL A 320 -5.04 18.37 -8.33
CA VAL A 320 -3.89 17.80 -9.04
C VAL A 320 -3.66 18.64 -10.30
N ILE A 321 -2.54 19.36 -10.34
CA ILE A 321 -2.23 20.34 -11.40
C ILE A 321 -1.19 19.85 -12.40
N GLY A 322 -0.57 18.70 -12.15
CA GLY A 322 0.48 18.17 -13.02
C GLY A 322 1.21 16.99 -12.39
N TRP A 323 2.47 16.84 -12.75
CA TRP A 323 3.33 15.78 -12.24
C TRP A 323 4.80 16.21 -12.14
N ALA A 324 5.57 15.51 -11.32
CA ALA A 324 7.01 15.67 -11.20
C ALA A 324 7.72 14.32 -11.41
N ASN A 325 8.82 14.32 -12.17
CA ASN A 325 9.81 13.26 -12.19
C ASN A 325 11.01 13.74 -11.37
N LEU A 326 11.38 13.00 -10.35
CA LEU A 326 12.47 13.33 -9.44
C LEU A 326 13.57 12.26 -9.53
N SER A 327 14.82 12.69 -9.56
CA SER A 327 16.01 11.81 -9.49
C SER A 327 17.08 12.44 -8.61
N VAL A 328 17.99 11.60 -8.12
CA VAL A 328 19.20 12.05 -7.41
C VAL A 328 20.39 11.75 -8.30
N GLU A 329 21.11 12.79 -8.70
CA GLU A 329 22.31 12.71 -9.53
C GLU A 329 23.45 13.48 -8.85
N ASN A 330 24.55 12.81 -8.61
CA ASN A 330 25.73 13.39 -7.93
C ASN A 330 25.38 14.09 -6.60
N GLY A 331 24.49 13.45 -5.79
CA GLY A 331 24.04 13.99 -4.50
C GLY A 331 23.10 15.20 -4.60
N ARG A 332 22.60 15.53 -5.78
CA ARG A 332 21.66 16.66 -5.97
C ARG A 332 20.32 16.18 -6.49
N LEU A 333 19.26 16.77 -5.97
CA LEU A 333 17.89 16.53 -6.46
C LEU A 333 17.71 17.21 -7.81
N LYS A 334 17.36 16.43 -8.83
CA LYS A 334 16.87 16.93 -10.11
C LYS A 334 15.37 16.75 -10.20
N SER A 335 14.69 17.74 -10.76
CA SER A 335 13.23 17.73 -10.92
C SER A 335 12.84 18.19 -12.33
N VAL A 336 11.91 17.45 -12.94
CA VAL A 336 11.27 17.79 -14.20
C VAL A 336 9.77 17.82 -13.98
N PHE A 337 9.11 18.91 -14.34
CA PHE A 337 7.68 19.11 -14.13
C PHE A 337 6.91 19.09 -15.43
N GLY A 338 5.71 18.52 -15.41
CA GLY A 338 4.68 18.69 -16.41
C GLY A 338 3.39 19.18 -15.75
N TYR A 339 2.57 19.89 -16.49
CA TYR A 339 1.31 20.47 -16.00
C TYR A 339 0.14 20.03 -16.86
N VAL A 340 -1.00 19.73 -16.24
CA VAL A 340 -2.23 19.29 -16.94
C VAL A 340 -2.70 20.39 -17.91
N GLU A 341 -2.66 21.65 -17.50
CA GLU A 341 -3.00 22.82 -18.34
C GLU A 341 -1.84 23.35 -19.20
N SER A 342 -0.80 22.53 -19.43
CA SER A 342 0.40 22.87 -20.20
C SER A 342 1.25 24.01 -19.64
N ARG A 343 0.88 24.63 -18.53
CA ARG A 343 1.62 25.71 -17.86
C ARG A 343 1.49 25.66 -16.34
N ALA A 344 2.54 26.13 -15.66
CA ALA A 344 2.53 26.28 -14.20
C ALA A 344 1.55 27.37 -13.76
N PRO A 345 0.94 27.23 -12.56
CA PRO A 345 0.22 28.32 -11.94
C PRO A 345 1.10 29.58 -11.79
N ARG A 346 0.53 30.75 -12.06
CA ARG A 346 1.24 32.04 -11.88
C ARG A 346 1.25 32.54 -10.45
N ASP A 347 0.52 31.89 -9.55
CA ASP A 347 0.38 32.21 -8.14
C ASP A 347 1.76 32.20 -7.44
N ARG A 348 2.09 33.29 -6.75
CA ARG A 348 3.33 33.41 -5.97
C ARG A 348 3.36 32.39 -4.83
N SER A 349 2.22 32.10 -4.20
CA SER A 349 2.14 31.14 -3.12
C SER A 349 2.44 29.71 -3.62
N PHE A 350 2.01 29.37 -4.83
CA PHE A 350 2.39 28.11 -5.46
C PHE A 350 3.91 27.97 -5.62
N LYS A 351 4.59 29.01 -6.10
CA LYS A 351 6.05 28.96 -6.31
C LYS A 351 6.79 28.76 -4.98
N CYS A 352 6.40 29.50 -3.94
CA CYS A 352 6.99 29.36 -2.61
C CYS A 352 6.77 27.94 -2.04
N GLU A 353 5.56 27.40 -2.18
CA GLU A 353 5.24 26.05 -1.66
C GLU A 353 5.89 24.95 -2.49
N LEU A 354 6.09 25.13 -3.80
CA LEU A 354 6.83 24.20 -4.64
C LEU A 354 8.30 24.09 -4.19
N GLU A 355 8.95 25.23 -3.92
CA GLU A 355 10.33 25.23 -3.37
C GLU A 355 10.37 24.58 -1.99
N ALA A 356 9.42 24.89 -1.12
CA ALA A 356 9.31 24.27 0.20
C ALA A 356 9.12 22.74 0.08
N GLU A 357 8.37 22.25 -0.90
CA GLU A 357 8.22 20.82 -1.12
C GLU A 357 9.51 20.16 -1.66
N LEU A 358 10.26 20.86 -2.51
CA LEU A 358 11.59 20.41 -2.93
C LEU A 358 12.56 20.35 -1.75
N ASP A 359 12.52 21.32 -0.83
CA ASP A 359 13.33 21.30 0.39
C ASP A 359 12.93 20.13 1.32
N ARG A 360 11.64 19.89 1.50
CA ARG A 360 11.14 18.70 2.23
C ARG A 360 11.62 17.40 1.57
N MET A 361 11.69 17.36 0.23
CA MET A 361 12.21 16.19 -0.48
C MET A 361 13.73 16.02 -0.28
N ARG A 362 14.53 17.10 -0.34
CA ARG A 362 15.97 17.07 -0.03
C ARG A 362 16.21 16.57 1.39
N PHE A 363 15.50 17.14 2.35
CA PHE A 363 15.57 16.69 3.75
C PHE A 363 15.25 15.20 3.89
N PHE A 364 14.16 14.74 3.27
CA PHE A 364 13.73 13.35 3.29
C PHE A 364 14.78 12.40 2.70
N LEU A 365 15.43 12.79 1.62
CA LEU A 365 16.47 12.01 0.93
C LEU A 365 17.85 12.14 1.60
N SER A 366 18.04 13.02 2.58
CA SER A 366 19.31 13.32 3.25
C SER A 366 20.39 13.86 2.31
N ILE A 367 20.00 14.75 1.38
CA ILE A 367 20.88 15.42 0.40
C ILE A 367 20.69 16.93 0.44
#